data_c6438007f0ef9f70a25da0b89ed2d07b
#
_entry.id   c6438007f0ef9f70a25da0b89ed2d07b
#
_cell.length_a   1.000
_cell.length_b   1.000
_cell.length_c   1.000
_cell.angle_alpha   90.00
_cell.angle_beta   90.00
_cell.angle_gamma   90.00
#
_symmetry.space_group_name_H-M   'P 1'
#
loop_
_entity.id
_entity.type
_entity.pdbx_description
1 polymer ?
#
loop_
_entity_poly.entity_id
_entity_poly.type
_entity_poly.pdbx_seq_one_letter_code
_entity_poly.pdbx_strand_id
1 'polypeptide(L)'
;AADQQLRGATLPAARGEIYSADGTLLAASKTCWTIRAAPREMADDKVEPAARALSEILELDYDDTLAKFSQRSSNDCLLRRRVDKDMADAVRDWCTANGVDGVQIRQDTKRVYPEGNFMGGILGFTDVDNAGLWGLELRYNDELTGKNGRILTAKNAWGYDLPTHYQTLVDAVPGNTLTLTIDANIQHWLESALAAAVEEHHVAERGVGIVMDVHTGAVLAMSCQPDYDPNAPRTLINKEVRDTVNALSGEERSTALQKAQQAQWRNKAISDLYEPGSVFKLITASAALDSGACRATDYFTCAGKISVAGTRFRCANGHIHGTETFARGLAVSCNPCFIQIGARLGKERFCDYFADFGLREATGIDLPGEIRRSEYYTADKMGPVELASCSFGQSSKVSYLQMLTAVCAVVNGGELMQPYVVAKITAPDGTIIKEMAPTVKRRVISEETSATMRRLMEGVVTGGTGKQAALEGYRVGGKSGTSQKLDSANEGARIASFVSVAPIDDPKIAVLICLDEPHSWTTSGGALSGPVCAEVLRKALPYLGVEPESGG
;
A
#
# COMPACT_ATOMS: atom_id res chain seq x y z
N ALA A 1 -38.91 -35.94 0.23
CA ALA A 1 -40.17 -35.16 0.30
C ALA A 1 -40.07 -34.03 1.37
N ALA A 2 -39.26 -34.18 2.43
CA ALA A 2 -39.10 -33.15 3.48
C ALA A 2 -38.27 -31.93 2.99
N ASP A 3 -37.31 -32.16 2.10
CA ASP A 3 -36.39 -31.08 1.62
C ASP A 3 -37.05 -30.07 0.66
N GLN A 4 -38.21 -30.39 0.10
CA GLN A 4 -38.93 -29.49 -0.83
C GLN A 4 -39.83 -28.45 -0.13
N GLN A 5 -40.03 -28.56 1.18
CA GLN A 5 -40.92 -27.67 1.93
C GLN A 5 -40.21 -26.59 2.79
N LEU A 6 -38.88 -26.63 2.84
CA LEU A 6 -38.09 -25.64 3.59
C LEU A 6 -37.55 -24.58 2.66
N ARG A 7 -38.10 -23.37 2.72
CA ARG A 7 -37.45 -22.17 2.14
C ARG A 7 -36.71 -21.41 3.23
N GLY A 8 -35.40 -21.27 3.06
CA GLY A 8 -34.57 -20.55 4.01
C GLY A 8 -34.32 -19.10 3.58
N ALA A 9 -34.43 -18.18 4.52
CA ALA A 9 -33.86 -16.85 4.36
C ALA A 9 -32.40 -16.89 4.82
N THR A 10 -31.48 -16.34 4.02
CA THR A 10 -30.07 -16.22 4.39
C THR A 10 -29.91 -15.04 5.35
N LEU A 11 -29.19 -15.28 6.44
CA LEU A 11 -28.70 -14.24 7.34
C LEU A 11 -27.25 -13.93 6.96
N PRO A 12 -26.96 -12.74 6.39
CA PRO A 12 -25.60 -12.43 5.98
C PRO A 12 -24.69 -12.30 7.19
N ALA A 13 -23.51 -12.93 7.10
CA ALA A 13 -22.47 -12.79 8.11
C ALA A 13 -21.78 -11.43 7.97
N ALA A 14 -21.40 -10.84 9.09
CA ALA A 14 -20.50 -9.71 9.10
C ALA A 14 -19.11 -10.16 8.62
N ARG A 15 -18.50 -9.37 7.72
CA ARG A 15 -17.10 -9.54 7.34
C ARG A 15 -16.21 -9.13 8.50
N GLY A 16 -15.12 -9.84 8.76
CA GLY A 16 -14.20 -9.62 9.86
C GLY A 16 -13.65 -8.20 9.89
N GLU A 17 -13.36 -7.69 11.06
CA GLU A 17 -12.82 -6.34 11.26
C GLU A 17 -11.32 -6.28 10.97
N ILE A 18 -10.83 -5.09 10.63
CA ILE A 18 -9.40 -4.82 10.46
C ILE A 18 -9.02 -3.70 11.42
N TYR A 19 -8.03 -3.96 12.26
CA TYR A 19 -7.48 -3.01 13.23
C TYR A 19 -6.01 -2.72 12.93
N SER A 20 -5.58 -1.49 13.20
CA SER A 20 -4.16 -1.14 13.26
C SER A 20 -3.50 -1.73 14.51
N ALA A 21 -2.18 -1.62 14.59
CA ALA A 21 -1.40 -2.12 15.72
C ALA A 21 -1.77 -1.44 17.05
N ASP A 22 -2.14 -0.17 17.01
CA ASP A 22 -2.58 0.64 18.17
C ASP A 22 -4.07 0.48 18.51
N GLY A 23 -4.80 -0.38 17.77
CA GLY A 23 -6.19 -0.72 18.03
C GLY A 23 -7.22 0.19 17.36
N THR A 24 -6.83 1.04 16.41
CA THR A 24 -7.76 1.84 15.61
C THR A 24 -8.52 0.96 14.63
N LEU A 25 -9.84 1.10 14.57
CA LEU A 25 -10.70 0.36 13.64
C LEU A 25 -10.59 0.92 12.23
N LEU A 26 -10.05 0.13 11.31
CA LEU A 26 -9.80 0.52 9.93
C LEU A 26 -10.87 0.05 8.95
N ALA A 27 -11.48 -1.10 9.21
CA ALA A 27 -12.56 -1.62 8.39
C ALA A 27 -13.54 -2.46 9.23
N ALA A 28 -14.83 -2.26 9.00
CA ALA A 28 -15.90 -2.96 9.70
C ALA A 28 -17.07 -3.26 8.77
N SER A 29 -17.99 -4.12 9.21
CA SER A 29 -19.28 -4.35 8.57
C SER A 29 -20.38 -3.59 9.30
N LYS A 30 -21.19 -2.84 8.56
CA LYS A 30 -22.39 -2.17 9.06
C LYS A 30 -23.63 -2.89 8.54
N THR A 31 -24.59 -3.15 9.40
CA THR A 31 -25.91 -3.68 9.00
C THR A 31 -26.60 -2.67 8.11
N CYS A 32 -27.18 -3.13 7.01
CA CYS A 32 -28.00 -2.39 6.09
C CYS A 32 -29.13 -3.30 5.59
N TRP A 33 -29.96 -2.82 4.68
CA TRP A 33 -31.06 -3.59 4.14
C TRP A 33 -31.10 -3.51 2.63
N THR A 34 -31.53 -4.61 2.00
CA THR A 34 -31.80 -4.68 0.57
C THR A 34 -33.30 -4.78 0.39
N ILE A 35 -33.86 -3.85 -0.39
CA ILE A 35 -35.30 -3.79 -0.69
C ILE A 35 -35.54 -4.50 -2.01
N ARG A 36 -36.43 -5.48 -1.95
CA ARG A 36 -36.88 -6.27 -3.11
C ARG A 36 -38.40 -6.25 -3.19
N ALA A 37 -38.93 -6.57 -4.34
CA ALA A 37 -40.37 -6.75 -4.50
C ALA A 37 -40.71 -8.05 -5.23
N ALA A 38 -41.84 -8.62 -4.87
CA ALA A 38 -42.49 -9.72 -5.55
C ALA A 38 -43.80 -9.18 -6.18
N PRO A 39 -43.76 -8.61 -7.39
CA PRO A 39 -44.92 -7.98 -8.03
C PRO A 39 -46.13 -8.91 -8.15
N ARG A 40 -45.89 -10.22 -8.22
CA ARG A 40 -46.94 -11.23 -8.24
C ARG A 40 -47.82 -11.23 -6.98
N GLU A 41 -47.26 -10.86 -5.83
CA GLU A 41 -47.94 -10.86 -4.52
C GLU A 41 -48.63 -9.54 -4.23
N MET A 42 -48.38 -8.48 -5.02
CA MET A 42 -48.97 -7.16 -4.87
C MET A 42 -50.38 -7.11 -5.49
N ALA A 43 -51.34 -6.54 -4.80
CA ALA A 43 -52.69 -6.32 -5.38
C ALA A 43 -52.64 -5.28 -6.52
N ASP A 44 -53.50 -5.45 -7.55
CA ASP A 44 -53.45 -4.64 -8.77
C ASP A 44 -53.68 -3.14 -8.49
N ASP A 45 -54.55 -2.82 -7.57
CA ASP A 45 -54.86 -1.45 -7.13
C ASP A 45 -53.74 -0.80 -6.33
N LYS A 46 -52.75 -1.59 -5.89
CA LYS A 46 -51.59 -1.12 -5.11
C LYS A 46 -50.35 -0.86 -5.97
N VAL A 47 -50.29 -1.32 -7.21
CA VAL A 47 -49.11 -1.25 -8.08
C VAL A 47 -48.64 0.20 -8.31
N GLU A 48 -49.53 1.08 -8.77
CA GLU A 48 -49.18 2.46 -9.05
C GLU A 48 -48.90 3.29 -7.77
N PRO A 49 -49.73 3.21 -6.70
CA PRO A 49 -49.43 3.87 -5.43
C PRO A 49 -48.11 3.45 -4.81
N ALA A 50 -47.79 2.14 -4.86
CA ALA A 50 -46.53 1.61 -4.37
C ALA A 50 -45.32 2.07 -5.21
N ALA A 51 -45.45 2.08 -6.54
CA ALA A 51 -44.41 2.57 -7.42
C ALA A 51 -44.06 4.04 -7.13
N ARG A 52 -45.09 4.89 -6.94
CA ARG A 52 -44.92 6.30 -6.62
C ARG A 52 -44.25 6.52 -5.29
N ALA A 53 -44.75 5.91 -4.21
CA ALA A 53 -44.23 6.10 -2.89
C ALA A 53 -42.83 5.48 -2.70
N LEU A 54 -42.62 4.27 -3.23
CA LEU A 54 -41.31 3.60 -3.08
C LEU A 54 -40.25 4.21 -3.97
N SER A 55 -40.59 4.77 -5.14
CA SER A 55 -39.63 5.54 -5.93
C SER A 55 -39.17 6.80 -5.18
N GLU A 56 -40.08 7.49 -4.50
CA GLU A 56 -39.76 8.67 -3.69
C GLU A 56 -38.91 8.29 -2.43
N ILE A 57 -39.36 7.32 -1.63
CA ILE A 57 -38.65 6.87 -0.43
C ILE A 57 -37.27 6.33 -0.75
N LEU A 58 -37.16 5.55 -1.82
CA LEU A 58 -35.91 4.89 -2.23
C LEU A 58 -35.08 5.72 -3.22
N GLU A 59 -35.49 6.95 -3.56
CA GLU A 59 -34.82 7.82 -4.53
C GLU A 59 -34.55 7.10 -5.87
N LEU A 60 -35.59 6.44 -6.42
CA LEU A 60 -35.55 5.71 -7.69
C LEU A 60 -36.34 6.46 -8.76
N ASP A 61 -36.05 6.11 -10.02
CA ASP A 61 -36.90 6.54 -11.12
C ASP A 61 -38.29 5.90 -11.01
N TYR A 62 -39.33 6.73 -11.17
CA TYR A 62 -40.73 6.29 -11.06
C TYR A 62 -41.10 5.32 -12.17
N ASP A 63 -40.77 5.66 -13.42
CA ASP A 63 -41.17 4.87 -14.59
C ASP A 63 -40.49 3.49 -14.57
N ASP A 64 -39.21 3.43 -14.18
CA ASP A 64 -38.46 2.18 -13.98
C ASP A 64 -39.07 1.33 -12.85
N THR A 65 -39.46 1.98 -11.76
CA THR A 65 -40.09 1.29 -10.62
C THR A 65 -41.46 0.75 -10.98
N LEU A 66 -42.29 1.55 -11.68
CA LEU A 66 -43.58 1.14 -12.17
C LEU A 66 -43.46 -0.02 -13.19
N ALA A 67 -42.49 0.05 -14.09
CA ALA A 67 -42.21 -1.02 -15.05
C ALA A 67 -41.88 -2.34 -14.35
N LYS A 68 -41.07 -2.31 -13.29
CA LYS A 68 -40.77 -3.50 -12.47
C LYS A 68 -42.02 -4.07 -11.80
N PHE A 69 -42.85 -3.23 -11.19
CA PHE A 69 -44.06 -3.67 -10.50
C PHE A 69 -45.17 -4.16 -11.46
N SER A 70 -45.15 -3.69 -12.71
CA SER A 70 -46.05 -4.13 -13.77
C SER A 70 -45.72 -5.54 -14.29
N GLN A 71 -44.54 -6.07 -13.99
CA GLN A 71 -44.17 -7.45 -14.34
C GLN A 71 -44.80 -8.47 -13.40
N ARG A 72 -46.12 -8.65 -13.52
CA ARG A 72 -46.95 -9.44 -12.61
C ARG A 72 -46.59 -10.93 -12.50
N SER A 73 -45.75 -11.46 -13.37
CA SER A 73 -45.19 -12.82 -13.29
C SER A 73 -43.93 -12.90 -12.42
N SER A 74 -43.35 -11.77 -12.06
CA SER A 74 -42.10 -11.74 -11.28
C SER A 74 -42.35 -12.01 -9.79
N ASN A 75 -41.57 -12.93 -9.23
CA ASN A 75 -41.60 -13.27 -7.81
C ASN A 75 -40.52 -12.54 -7.04
N ASP A 76 -39.56 -11.88 -7.73
CA ASP A 76 -38.44 -11.26 -7.08
C ASP A 76 -37.75 -10.26 -8.02
N CYS A 77 -37.83 -8.98 -7.72
CA CYS A 77 -37.10 -7.93 -8.41
C CYS A 77 -36.38 -7.03 -7.40
N LEU A 78 -35.14 -6.65 -7.74
CA LEU A 78 -34.36 -5.76 -6.92
C LEU A 78 -34.83 -4.31 -7.12
N LEU A 79 -35.14 -3.61 -6.01
CA LEU A 79 -35.41 -2.18 -6.00
C LEU A 79 -34.15 -1.40 -5.64
N ARG A 80 -33.66 -1.54 -4.41
CA ARG A 80 -32.44 -0.85 -3.97
C ARG A 80 -31.65 -1.72 -2.98
N ARG A 81 -30.31 -1.75 -3.14
CA ARG A 81 -29.40 -2.42 -2.22
C ARG A 81 -28.87 -1.44 -1.17
N ARG A 82 -28.52 -1.97 0.00
CA ARG A 82 -27.72 -1.31 1.03
C ARG A 82 -28.31 0.01 1.53
N VAL A 83 -29.60 0.03 1.71
CA VAL A 83 -30.28 1.17 2.36
C VAL A 83 -30.02 1.17 3.85
N ASP A 84 -29.95 2.36 4.43
CA ASP A 84 -29.82 2.52 5.88
C ASP A 84 -31.15 2.22 6.59
N LYS A 85 -31.09 2.08 7.92
CA LYS A 85 -32.23 1.70 8.76
C LYS A 85 -33.44 2.62 8.56
N ASP A 86 -33.23 3.93 8.54
CA ASP A 86 -34.32 4.91 8.45
C ASP A 86 -35.09 4.76 7.14
N MET A 87 -34.40 4.53 6.03
CA MET A 87 -35.02 4.29 4.73
C MET A 87 -35.76 2.94 4.69
N ALA A 88 -35.18 1.90 5.28
CA ALA A 88 -35.82 0.58 5.37
C ALA A 88 -37.09 0.63 6.25
N ASP A 89 -37.04 1.36 7.37
CA ASP A 89 -38.17 1.57 8.25
C ASP A 89 -39.27 2.39 7.56
N ALA A 90 -38.92 3.45 6.82
CA ALA A 90 -39.89 4.24 6.04
C ALA A 90 -40.62 3.37 5.00
N VAL A 91 -39.91 2.47 4.32
CA VAL A 91 -40.55 1.51 3.39
C VAL A 91 -41.51 0.59 4.14
N ARG A 92 -41.08 0.03 5.28
CA ARG A 92 -41.90 -0.88 6.11
C ARG A 92 -43.17 -0.20 6.60
N ASP A 93 -43.04 0.98 7.14
CA ASP A 93 -44.13 1.74 7.73
C ASP A 93 -45.14 2.14 6.66
N TRP A 94 -44.67 2.59 5.49
CA TRP A 94 -45.55 2.94 4.38
C TRP A 94 -46.30 1.70 3.85
N CYS A 95 -45.64 0.59 3.62
CA CYS A 95 -46.26 -0.65 3.17
C CYS A 95 -47.32 -1.16 4.16
N THR A 96 -47.00 -1.11 5.46
CA THR A 96 -47.94 -1.52 6.53
C THR A 96 -49.16 -0.61 6.57
N ALA A 97 -48.96 0.70 6.53
CA ALA A 97 -50.07 1.69 6.59
C ALA A 97 -51.00 1.62 5.36
N ASN A 98 -50.49 1.20 4.20
CA ASN A 98 -51.24 1.15 2.96
C ASN A 98 -51.69 -0.27 2.53
N GLY A 99 -51.39 -1.30 3.37
CA GLY A 99 -51.74 -2.69 3.10
C GLY A 99 -51.13 -3.21 1.79
N VAL A 100 -49.82 -2.93 1.58
CA VAL A 100 -49.10 -3.36 0.39
C VAL A 100 -48.29 -4.62 0.74
N ASP A 101 -48.62 -5.72 0.11
CA ASP A 101 -47.89 -6.98 0.19
C ASP A 101 -46.86 -7.09 -0.93
N GLY A 102 -45.95 -8.06 -0.82
CA GLY A 102 -44.94 -8.35 -1.84
C GLY A 102 -43.71 -7.48 -1.82
N VAL A 103 -43.57 -6.55 -0.86
CA VAL A 103 -42.33 -5.81 -0.61
C VAL A 103 -41.51 -6.51 0.48
N GLN A 104 -40.28 -6.83 0.18
CA GLN A 104 -39.39 -7.58 1.07
C GLN A 104 -38.22 -6.69 1.49
N ILE A 105 -38.03 -6.59 2.79
CA ILE A 105 -36.91 -5.86 3.40
C ILE A 105 -35.98 -6.92 3.99
N ARG A 106 -34.87 -7.19 3.32
CA ARG A 106 -33.92 -8.23 3.71
C ARG A 106 -32.71 -7.59 4.37
N GLN A 107 -32.32 -8.14 5.50
CA GLN A 107 -31.07 -7.73 6.16
C GLN A 107 -29.89 -8.04 5.25
N ASP A 108 -28.94 -7.10 5.21
CA ASP A 108 -27.73 -7.15 4.43
C ASP A 108 -26.58 -6.49 5.22
N THR A 109 -25.37 -6.58 4.73
CA THR A 109 -24.21 -5.93 5.33
C THR A 109 -23.45 -5.13 4.28
N LYS A 110 -22.90 -3.99 4.68
CA LYS A 110 -21.99 -3.21 3.85
C LYS A 110 -20.66 -3.01 4.55
N ARG A 111 -19.57 -3.08 3.78
CA ARG A 111 -18.24 -2.76 4.27
C ARG A 111 -18.11 -1.25 4.45
N VAL A 112 -17.48 -0.83 5.54
CA VAL A 112 -17.26 0.58 5.88
C VAL A 112 -15.83 0.75 6.35
N TYR A 113 -15.20 1.84 5.90
CA TYR A 113 -13.86 2.25 6.27
C TYR A 113 -13.97 3.59 7.00
N PRO A 114 -13.98 3.58 8.37
CA PRO A 114 -14.34 4.75 9.18
C PRO A 114 -13.42 5.96 8.95
N GLU A 115 -12.16 5.72 8.64
CA GLU A 115 -11.13 6.76 8.46
C GLU A 115 -11.13 7.39 7.04
N GLY A 116 -12.08 7.00 6.17
CA GLY A 116 -12.18 7.55 4.80
C GLY A 116 -11.00 7.21 3.92
N ASN A 117 -10.37 8.20 3.31
CA ASN A 117 -9.24 8.01 2.38
C ASN A 117 -7.91 7.65 3.07
N PHE A 118 -7.97 7.05 4.24
CA PHE A 118 -6.82 6.58 4.99
C PHE A 118 -6.46 5.15 4.60
N MET A 119 -5.20 4.91 4.21
CA MET A 119 -4.69 3.58 3.84
C MET A 119 -5.40 2.90 2.67
N GLY A 120 -6.01 3.65 1.74
CA GLY A 120 -6.81 3.07 0.66
C GLY A 120 -6.07 2.02 -0.15
N GLY A 121 -4.84 2.30 -0.56
CA GLY A 121 -3.99 1.39 -1.33
C GLY A 121 -3.57 0.12 -0.58
N ILE A 122 -3.66 0.08 0.75
CA ILE A 122 -3.33 -1.07 1.59
C ILE A 122 -4.58 -1.87 1.94
N LEU A 123 -5.60 -1.19 2.48
CA LEU A 123 -6.86 -1.84 2.85
C LEU A 123 -7.54 -2.46 1.64
N GLY A 124 -7.54 -1.75 0.52
CA GLY A 124 -8.31 -2.14 -0.63
C GLY A 124 -9.81 -1.92 -0.40
N PHE A 125 -10.64 -2.67 -1.09
CA PHE A 125 -12.09 -2.57 -1.00
C PHE A 125 -12.78 -3.87 -1.42
N THR A 126 -14.07 -3.95 -1.17
CA THR A 126 -14.92 -5.08 -1.54
C THR A 126 -15.87 -4.74 -2.68
N ASP A 127 -16.39 -5.77 -3.33
CA ASP A 127 -17.51 -5.64 -4.26
C ASP A 127 -18.86 -5.48 -3.54
N VAL A 128 -19.92 -5.51 -4.34
CA VAL A 128 -21.31 -5.40 -3.82
C VAL A 128 -21.78 -6.63 -3.03
N ASP A 129 -21.07 -7.75 -3.09
CA ASP A 129 -21.36 -8.98 -2.35
C ASP A 129 -20.39 -9.18 -1.18
N ASN A 130 -19.62 -8.13 -0.83
CA ASN A 130 -18.60 -8.08 0.21
C ASN A 130 -17.40 -9.02 -0.03
N ALA A 131 -17.15 -9.46 -1.26
CA ALA A 131 -15.92 -10.15 -1.63
C ALA A 131 -14.79 -9.14 -1.83
N GLY A 132 -13.60 -9.46 -1.33
CA GLY A 132 -12.41 -8.58 -1.45
C GLY A 132 -11.93 -8.49 -2.88
N LEU A 133 -11.72 -7.27 -3.38
CA LEU A 133 -11.25 -7.01 -4.74
C LEU A 133 -9.79 -6.51 -4.80
N TRP A 134 -9.33 -5.75 -3.81
CA TRP A 134 -7.99 -5.17 -3.74
C TRP A 134 -7.45 -5.18 -2.32
N GLY A 135 -6.14 -4.97 -2.18
CA GLY A 135 -5.45 -4.79 -0.92
C GLY A 135 -5.60 -5.98 0.04
N LEU A 136 -5.64 -5.69 1.32
CA LEU A 136 -5.84 -6.68 2.39
C LEU A 136 -7.19 -7.38 2.28
N GLU A 137 -8.22 -6.67 1.82
CA GLU A 137 -9.54 -7.25 1.58
C GLU A 137 -9.48 -8.44 0.59
N LEU A 138 -8.67 -8.33 -0.45
CA LEU A 138 -8.43 -9.42 -1.41
C LEU A 138 -7.50 -10.49 -0.81
N ARG A 139 -6.37 -10.06 -0.24
CA ARG A 139 -5.33 -10.99 0.22
C ARG A 139 -5.82 -11.92 1.32
N TYR A 140 -6.65 -11.40 2.23
CA TYR A 140 -7.20 -12.12 3.37
C TYR A 140 -8.71 -12.35 3.23
N ASN A 141 -9.19 -12.48 1.98
CA ASN A 141 -10.63 -12.63 1.73
C ASN A 141 -11.22 -13.83 2.45
N ASP A 142 -10.52 -14.98 2.48
CA ASP A 142 -11.02 -16.22 3.11
C ASP A 142 -11.13 -16.07 4.63
N GLU A 143 -10.16 -15.40 5.26
CA GLU A 143 -10.17 -15.15 6.70
C GLU A 143 -11.25 -14.13 7.09
N LEU A 144 -11.40 -13.08 6.28
CA LEU A 144 -12.34 -12.00 6.53
C LEU A 144 -13.80 -12.42 6.24
N THR A 145 -14.03 -13.36 5.34
CA THR A 145 -15.37 -13.79 4.96
C THR A 145 -15.98 -14.66 6.06
N GLY A 146 -17.14 -14.24 6.59
CA GLY A 146 -17.90 -15.01 7.55
C GLY A 146 -18.72 -16.15 6.90
N LYS A 147 -19.40 -16.92 7.73
CA LYS A 147 -20.34 -17.96 7.31
C LYS A 147 -21.76 -17.50 7.53
N ASN A 148 -22.52 -17.38 6.45
CA ASN A 148 -23.92 -16.96 6.52
C ASN A 148 -24.75 -17.93 7.35
N GLY A 149 -25.63 -17.38 8.15
CA GLY A 149 -26.69 -18.11 8.84
C GLY A 149 -27.90 -18.36 7.95
N ARG A 150 -28.86 -19.10 8.46
CA ARG A 150 -30.12 -19.42 7.78
C ARG A 150 -31.29 -19.45 8.74
N ILE A 151 -32.41 -18.89 8.30
CA ILE A 151 -33.70 -19.08 8.95
C ILE A 151 -34.46 -20.09 8.09
N LEU A 152 -34.69 -21.28 8.60
CA LEU A 152 -35.48 -22.32 7.93
C LEU A 152 -36.91 -22.27 8.47
N THR A 153 -37.86 -21.84 7.63
CA THR A 153 -39.27 -21.82 7.96
C THR A 153 -39.98 -22.96 7.24
N ALA A 154 -40.65 -23.80 7.97
CA ALA A 154 -41.50 -24.84 7.37
C ALA A 154 -42.74 -24.19 6.75
N LYS A 155 -43.02 -24.51 5.49
CA LYS A 155 -44.23 -24.07 4.77
C LYS A 155 -45.15 -25.28 4.56
N ASN A 156 -46.46 -25.02 4.59
CA ASN A 156 -47.42 -26.06 4.21
C ASN A 156 -47.42 -26.29 2.69
N ALA A 157 -48.14 -27.29 2.23
CA ALA A 157 -48.25 -27.66 0.80
C ALA A 157 -48.80 -26.53 -0.10
N TRP A 158 -49.39 -25.49 0.47
CA TRP A 158 -49.93 -24.34 -0.18
C TRP A 158 -48.99 -23.12 -0.19
N GLY A 159 -47.79 -23.28 0.44
CA GLY A 159 -46.78 -22.20 0.47
C GLY A 159 -46.90 -21.22 1.63
N TYR A 160 -47.86 -21.39 2.54
CA TYR A 160 -48.00 -20.56 3.75
C TYR A 160 -47.07 -21.01 4.87
N ASP A 161 -46.51 -20.05 5.61
CA ASP A 161 -45.65 -20.33 6.74
C ASP A 161 -46.42 -21.09 7.85
N LEU A 162 -45.85 -22.19 8.35
CA LEU A 162 -46.40 -22.90 9.50
C LEU A 162 -46.10 -22.09 10.78
N PRO A 163 -46.92 -22.29 11.87
CA PRO A 163 -46.69 -21.56 13.13
C PRO A 163 -45.25 -21.73 13.63
N THR A 164 -44.79 -20.76 14.40
CA THR A 164 -43.42 -20.50 14.87
C THR A 164 -42.65 -21.67 15.47
N HIS A 165 -43.27 -22.78 15.78
CA HIS A 165 -42.65 -23.98 16.36
C HIS A 165 -41.75 -24.78 15.37
N TYR A 166 -41.74 -24.45 14.10
CA TYR A 166 -40.98 -25.16 13.04
C TYR A 166 -39.92 -24.29 12.38
N GLN A 167 -39.46 -23.24 13.07
CA GLN A 167 -38.33 -22.43 12.61
C GLN A 167 -37.04 -22.96 13.20
N THR A 168 -36.08 -23.28 12.35
CA THR A 168 -34.71 -23.58 12.76
C THR A 168 -33.84 -22.40 12.40
N LEU A 169 -33.23 -21.76 13.40
CA LEU A 169 -32.27 -20.69 13.23
C LEU A 169 -30.87 -21.30 13.26
N VAL A 170 -30.10 -21.00 12.21
CA VAL A 170 -28.65 -21.21 12.18
C VAL A 170 -28.00 -19.85 12.18
N ASP A 171 -27.31 -19.51 13.25
CA ASP A 171 -26.67 -18.20 13.40
C ASP A 171 -25.57 -17.98 12.35
N ALA A 172 -25.44 -16.74 11.92
CA ALA A 172 -24.30 -16.31 11.10
C ALA A 172 -23.04 -16.23 11.98
N VAL A 173 -21.92 -16.70 11.43
CA VAL A 173 -20.62 -16.60 12.09
C VAL A 173 -19.80 -15.50 11.39
N PRO A 174 -19.42 -14.42 12.07
CA PRO A 174 -18.58 -13.37 11.49
C PRO A 174 -17.25 -13.91 10.98
N GLY A 175 -16.60 -13.18 10.07
CA GLY A 175 -15.25 -13.45 9.66
C GLY A 175 -14.21 -13.16 10.75
N ASN A 176 -13.00 -13.64 10.55
CA ASN A 176 -11.89 -13.42 11.47
C ASN A 176 -11.41 -11.97 11.42
N THR A 177 -10.90 -11.49 12.54
CA THR A 177 -10.33 -10.15 12.69
C THR A 177 -8.86 -10.14 12.33
N LEU A 178 -8.42 -9.12 11.58
CA LEU A 178 -7.00 -8.86 11.32
C LEU A 178 -6.52 -7.73 12.23
N THR A 179 -5.37 -7.92 12.86
CA THR A 179 -4.59 -6.86 13.51
C THR A 179 -3.32 -6.64 12.71
N LEU A 180 -3.08 -5.40 12.28
CA LEU A 180 -1.96 -5.06 11.42
C LEU A 180 -0.69 -4.76 12.22
N THR A 181 0.46 -4.73 11.55
CA THR A 181 1.70 -4.15 12.05
C THR A 181 1.69 -2.62 11.91
N ILE A 182 0.88 -2.11 10.99
CA ILE A 182 0.75 -0.67 10.73
C ILE A 182 0.12 0.00 11.95
N ASP A 183 0.81 1.03 12.45
CA ASP A 183 0.33 1.91 13.52
C ASP A 183 -0.39 3.10 12.90
N ALA A 184 -1.62 3.38 13.33
CA ALA A 184 -2.44 4.44 12.74
C ALA A 184 -1.83 5.84 12.92
N ASN A 185 -1.11 6.09 14.03
CA ASN A 185 -0.46 7.38 14.26
C ASN A 185 0.73 7.57 13.30
N ILE A 186 1.61 6.56 13.20
CA ILE A 186 2.76 6.61 12.30
C ILE A 186 2.29 6.73 10.84
N GLN A 187 1.25 5.97 10.48
CA GLN A 187 0.64 6.05 9.16
C GLN A 187 0.09 7.44 8.85
N HIS A 188 -0.63 8.04 9.80
CA HIS A 188 -1.18 9.39 9.64
C HIS A 188 -0.08 10.44 9.46
N TRP A 189 0.99 10.35 10.25
CA TRP A 189 2.13 11.26 10.10
C TRP A 189 2.83 11.10 8.75
N LEU A 190 3.01 9.86 8.29
CA LEU A 190 3.56 9.58 6.97
C LEU A 190 2.67 10.14 5.86
N GLU A 191 1.38 9.84 5.89
CA GLU A 191 0.43 10.31 4.86
C GLU A 191 0.38 11.84 4.80
N SER A 192 0.29 12.50 5.96
CA SER A 192 0.23 13.96 6.02
C SER A 192 1.49 14.62 5.49
N ALA A 193 2.66 14.14 5.91
CA ALA A 193 3.94 14.70 5.47
C ALA A 193 4.19 14.43 3.97
N LEU A 194 3.84 13.23 3.50
CA LEU A 194 3.99 12.86 2.09
C LEU A 194 3.02 13.63 1.20
N ALA A 195 1.76 13.77 1.60
CA ALA A 195 0.75 14.53 0.86
C ALA A 195 1.14 16.01 0.73
N ALA A 196 1.62 16.61 1.82
CA ALA A 196 2.12 17.99 1.81
C ALA A 196 3.30 18.17 0.83
N ALA A 197 4.25 17.23 0.82
CA ALA A 197 5.38 17.27 -0.10
C ALA A 197 4.96 17.06 -1.57
N VAL A 198 4.00 16.18 -1.82
CA VAL A 198 3.43 15.95 -3.17
C VAL A 198 2.78 17.23 -3.71
N GLU A 199 2.04 17.95 -2.89
CA GLU A 199 1.41 19.22 -3.25
C GLU A 199 2.45 20.32 -3.44
N GLU A 200 3.34 20.53 -2.46
CA GLU A 200 4.38 21.58 -2.48
C GLU A 200 5.31 21.47 -3.69
N HIS A 201 5.68 20.24 -4.04
CA HIS A 201 6.65 19.98 -5.11
C HIS A 201 5.99 19.58 -6.43
N HIS A 202 4.68 19.70 -6.54
CA HIS A 202 3.91 19.40 -7.75
C HIS A 202 4.28 18.04 -8.37
N VAL A 203 4.26 16.99 -7.55
CA VAL A 203 4.67 15.64 -7.96
C VAL A 203 3.66 15.05 -8.94
N ALA A 204 4.11 14.72 -10.17
CA ALA A 204 3.23 14.30 -11.26
C ALA A 204 2.74 12.85 -11.10
N GLU A 205 3.61 11.93 -10.62
CA GLU A 205 3.38 10.48 -10.70
C GLU A 205 3.13 9.81 -9.33
N ARG A 206 2.79 10.52 -8.31
CA ARG A 206 2.58 10.10 -6.92
C ARG A 206 3.87 10.05 -6.09
N GLY A 207 3.72 10.34 -4.81
CA GLY A 207 4.73 10.10 -3.79
C GLY A 207 4.57 8.72 -3.17
N VAL A 208 5.68 8.11 -2.77
CA VAL A 208 5.73 6.83 -2.04
C VAL A 208 6.46 7.04 -0.73
N GLY A 209 5.88 6.53 0.37
CA GLY A 209 6.51 6.51 1.68
C GLY A 209 6.33 5.15 2.35
N ILE A 210 7.39 4.67 3.00
CA ILE A 210 7.37 3.41 3.76
C ILE A 210 8.15 3.61 5.06
N VAL A 211 7.58 3.17 6.17
CA VAL A 211 8.25 3.08 7.48
C VAL A 211 8.28 1.62 7.90
N MET A 212 9.47 1.11 8.21
CA MET A 212 9.68 -0.29 8.55
C MET A 212 10.50 -0.42 9.85
N ASP A 213 10.12 -1.37 10.69
CA ASP A 213 10.95 -1.85 11.78
C ASP A 213 12.13 -2.65 11.19
N VAL A 214 13.35 -2.19 11.45
CA VAL A 214 14.55 -2.75 10.80
C VAL A 214 14.89 -4.16 11.25
N HIS A 215 14.48 -4.55 12.47
CA HIS A 215 14.81 -5.85 13.06
C HIS A 215 13.78 -6.93 12.77
N THR A 216 12.54 -6.54 12.56
CA THR A 216 11.44 -7.49 12.38
C THR A 216 10.93 -7.58 10.94
N GLY A 217 11.14 -6.55 10.13
CA GLY A 217 10.52 -6.42 8.82
C GLY A 217 9.04 -6.00 8.87
N ALA A 218 8.51 -5.71 10.07
CA ALA A 218 7.15 -5.21 10.21
C ALA A 218 7.01 -3.85 9.52
N VAL A 219 6.03 -3.73 8.63
CA VAL A 219 5.70 -2.43 8.02
C VAL A 219 4.87 -1.64 9.02
N LEU A 220 5.40 -0.53 9.52
CA LEU A 220 4.73 0.33 10.48
C LEU A 220 3.84 1.38 9.81
N ALA A 221 4.19 1.77 8.60
CA ALA A 221 3.38 2.62 7.73
C ALA A 221 3.80 2.45 6.26
N MET A 222 2.84 2.60 5.35
CA MET A 222 3.08 2.59 3.91
C MET A 222 2.01 3.43 3.23
N SER A 223 2.42 4.33 2.33
CA SER A 223 1.48 5.21 1.63
C SER A 223 1.95 5.53 0.22
N CYS A 224 0.99 5.70 -0.67
CA CYS A 224 1.17 6.26 -2.00
C CYS A 224 0.23 7.46 -2.14
N GLN A 225 0.76 8.68 -2.19
CA GLN A 225 -0.05 9.89 -2.21
C GLN A 225 -0.07 10.56 -3.61
N PRO A 226 -1.24 11.04 -4.05
CA PRO A 226 -2.55 11.01 -3.40
C PRO A 226 -3.14 9.60 -3.37
N ASP A 227 -3.94 9.27 -2.34
CA ASP A 227 -4.62 7.98 -2.19
C ASP A 227 -6.14 8.14 -2.31
N TYR A 228 -6.87 7.05 -2.53
CA TYR A 228 -8.32 7.03 -2.72
C TYR A 228 -9.06 6.61 -1.44
N ASP A 229 -10.35 7.00 -1.34
CA ASP A 229 -11.25 6.53 -0.29
C ASP A 229 -11.78 5.13 -0.64
N PRO A 230 -11.50 4.10 0.19
CA PRO A 230 -12.02 2.75 -0.02
C PRO A 230 -13.57 2.67 0.07
N ASN A 231 -14.24 3.65 0.67
CA ASN A 231 -15.71 3.75 0.62
C ASN A 231 -16.23 4.18 -0.77
N ALA A 232 -15.40 4.88 -1.56
CA ALA A 232 -15.73 5.36 -2.89
C ALA A 232 -14.61 5.06 -3.91
N PRO A 233 -14.15 3.80 -4.05
CA PRO A 233 -12.90 3.47 -4.75
C PRO A 233 -12.94 3.78 -6.24
N ARG A 234 -14.14 3.87 -6.83
CA ARG A 234 -14.32 4.13 -8.26
C ARG A 234 -14.29 5.62 -8.62
N THR A 235 -14.31 6.50 -7.64
CA THR A 235 -14.18 7.94 -7.84
C THR A 235 -12.73 8.28 -8.17
N LEU A 236 -12.47 8.87 -9.35
CA LEU A 236 -11.13 9.30 -9.72
C LEU A 236 -10.72 10.53 -8.89
N ILE A 237 -9.62 10.41 -8.17
CA ILE A 237 -9.10 11.47 -7.29
C ILE A 237 -8.30 12.52 -8.06
N ASN A 238 -7.54 12.11 -9.09
CA ASN A 238 -6.78 13.04 -9.92
C ASN A 238 -7.72 13.80 -10.87
N LYS A 239 -7.74 15.12 -10.73
CA LYS A 239 -8.64 16.00 -11.50
C LYS A 239 -8.35 15.96 -12.99
N GLU A 240 -7.09 16.01 -13.40
CA GLU A 240 -6.71 16.02 -14.82
C GLU A 240 -7.07 14.72 -15.51
N VAL A 241 -6.81 13.58 -14.85
CA VAL A 241 -7.21 12.25 -15.33
C VAL A 241 -8.73 12.15 -15.44
N ARG A 242 -9.46 12.63 -14.44
CA ARG A 242 -10.92 12.65 -14.42
C ARG A 242 -11.49 13.50 -15.55
N ASP A 243 -10.95 14.70 -15.76
CA ASP A 243 -11.39 15.61 -16.83
C ASP A 243 -11.10 15.00 -18.21
N THR A 244 -9.94 14.37 -18.39
CA THR A 244 -9.59 13.64 -19.62
C THR A 244 -10.56 12.49 -19.89
N VAL A 245 -10.87 11.67 -18.90
CA VAL A 245 -11.82 10.55 -19.02
C VAL A 245 -13.23 11.04 -19.34
N ASN A 246 -13.66 12.14 -18.70
CA ASN A 246 -15.00 12.71 -18.91
C ASN A 246 -15.17 13.37 -20.28
N ALA A 247 -14.09 13.78 -20.95
CA ALA A 247 -14.12 14.29 -22.30
C ALA A 247 -14.35 13.20 -23.36
N LEU A 248 -14.19 11.93 -23.00
CA LEU A 248 -14.41 10.78 -23.88
C LEU A 248 -15.86 10.29 -23.78
N SER A 249 -16.28 9.48 -24.76
CA SER A 249 -17.63 8.89 -24.82
C SER A 249 -17.59 7.41 -25.20
N GLY A 250 -18.70 6.70 -25.00
CA GLY A 250 -18.86 5.31 -25.42
C GLY A 250 -17.79 4.36 -24.84
N GLU A 251 -17.30 3.45 -25.67
CA GLU A 251 -16.33 2.42 -25.30
C GLU A 251 -14.96 2.99 -24.94
N GLU A 252 -14.54 4.08 -25.60
CA GLU A 252 -13.27 4.76 -25.28
C GLU A 252 -13.25 5.30 -23.84
N ARG A 253 -14.36 5.93 -23.43
CA ARG A 253 -14.52 6.41 -22.06
C ARG A 253 -14.49 5.25 -21.06
N SER A 254 -15.20 4.16 -21.34
CA SER A 254 -15.25 2.99 -20.46
C SER A 254 -13.86 2.38 -20.26
N THR A 255 -13.10 2.21 -21.34
CA THR A 255 -11.73 1.68 -21.30
C THR A 255 -10.77 2.61 -20.57
N ALA A 256 -10.85 3.92 -20.83
CA ALA A 256 -10.02 4.91 -20.16
C ALA A 256 -10.32 4.99 -18.65
N LEU A 257 -11.60 4.94 -18.27
CA LEU A 257 -12.03 4.92 -16.87
C LEU A 257 -11.48 3.70 -16.13
N GLN A 258 -11.61 2.51 -16.73
CA GLN A 258 -11.11 1.28 -16.13
C GLN A 258 -9.59 1.33 -15.91
N LYS A 259 -8.83 1.80 -16.89
CA LYS A 259 -7.37 1.98 -16.77
C LYS A 259 -7.00 2.96 -15.67
N ALA A 260 -7.70 4.10 -15.60
CA ALA A 260 -7.45 5.12 -14.59
C ALA A 260 -7.75 4.61 -13.18
N GLN A 261 -8.84 3.88 -13.00
CA GLN A 261 -9.19 3.25 -11.72
C GLN A 261 -8.16 2.20 -11.30
N GLN A 262 -7.73 1.32 -12.20
CA GLN A 262 -6.70 0.33 -11.91
C GLN A 262 -5.36 0.98 -11.52
N ALA A 263 -4.98 2.06 -12.19
CA ALA A 263 -3.78 2.82 -11.86
C ALA A 263 -3.87 3.46 -10.46
N GLN A 264 -5.05 4.01 -10.11
CA GLN A 264 -5.32 4.62 -8.81
C GLN A 264 -5.27 3.60 -7.65
N TRP A 265 -5.81 2.39 -7.85
CA TRP A 265 -5.88 1.35 -6.82
C TRP A 265 -4.54 0.68 -6.57
N ARG A 266 -3.61 0.78 -7.51
CA ARG A 266 -2.32 0.10 -7.46
C ARG A 266 -1.45 0.64 -6.32
N ASN A 267 -0.92 -0.26 -5.50
CA ASN A 267 0.06 0.09 -4.48
C ASN A 267 1.45 0.21 -5.12
N LYS A 268 1.82 1.43 -5.50
CA LYS A 268 3.07 1.75 -6.19
C LYS A 268 4.31 1.30 -5.41
N ALA A 269 4.24 1.27 -4.08
CA ALA A 269 5.37 0.88 -3.23
C ALA A 269 5.88 -0.54 -3.49
N ILE A 270 4.98 -1.44 -3.93
CA ILE A 270 5.28 -2.87 -4.14
C ILE A 270 5.14 -3.32 -5.60
N SER A 271 4.38 -2.58 -6.41
CA SER A 271 4.05 -2.98 -7.79
C SER A 271 4.90 -2.32 -8.86
N ASP A 272 5.53 -1.19 -8.55
CA ASP A 272 6.31 -0.42 -9.52
C ASP A 272 7.80 -0.62 -9.32
N LEU A 273 8.50 -0.64 -10.45
CA LEU A 273 9.95 -0.66 -10.49
C LEU A 273 10.49 0.75 -10.76
N TYR A 274 11.58 1.10 -10.11
CA TYR A 274 12.31 2.34 -10.34
C TYR A 274 13.82 2.12 -10.27
N GLU A 275 14.59 3.01 -10.87
CA GLU A 275 16.03 3.05 -10.66
C GLU A 275 16.30 3.70 -9.29
N PRO A 276 16.90 3.00 -8.32
CA PRO A 276 17.06 3.52 -6.96
C PRO A 276 18.06 4.68 -6.86
N GLY A 277 18.86 4.89 -7.90
CA GLY A 277 19.88 5.93 -7.93
C GLY A 277 20.86 5.80 -6.78
N SER A 278 21.32 6.92 -6.26
CA SER A 278 22.38 6.94 -5.24
C SER A 278 22.03 6.29 -3.90
N VAL A 279 20.77 5.97 -3.63
CA VAL A 279 20.40 5.13 -2.47
C VAL A 279 21.03 3.74 -2.60
N PHE A 280 21.13 3.22 -3.81
CA PHE A 280 21.77 1.93 -4.09
C PHE A 280 23.26 1.87 -3.72
N LYS A 281 23.93 3.03 -3.61
CA LYS A 281 25.33 3.09 -3.14
C LYS A 281 25.53 2.46 -1.76
N LEU A 282 24.49 2.39 -0.94
CA LEU A 282 24.52 1.66 0.32
C LEU A 282 24.75 0.15 0.11
N ILE A 283 24.16 -0.41 -0.93
CA ILE A 283 24.33 -1.83 -1.28
C ILE A 283 25.72 -2.08 -1.86
N THR A 284 26.16 -1.25 -2.80
CA THR A 284 27.51 -1.35 -3.39
C THR A 284 28.59 -1.18 -2.32
N ALA A 285 28.43 -0.20 -1.42
CA ALA A 285 29.37 0.02 -0.32
C ALA A 285 29.42 -1.19 0.62
N SER A 286 28.26 -1.70 1.03
CA SER A 286 28.17 -2.87 1.90
C SER A 286 28.85 -4.10 1.27
N ALA A 287 28.58 -4.38 0.01
CA ALA A 287 29.20 -5.48 -0.72
C ALA A 287 30.72 -5.34 -0.84
N ALA A 288 31.20 -4.13 -1.13
CA ALA A 288 32.64 -3.88 -1.27
C ALA A 288 33.41 -4.01 0.06
N LEU A 289 32.80 -3.56 1.17
CA LEU A 289 33.38 -3.70 2.51
C LEU A 289 33.33 -5.16 3.00
N ASP A 290 32.17 -5.80 2.89
CA ASP A 290 31.94 -7.16 3.38
C ASP A 290 32.80 -8.20 2.66
N SER A 291 32.94 -8.07 1.34
CA SER A 291 33.80 -8.94 0.54
C SER A 291 35.30 -8.67 0.69
N GLY A 292 35.69 -7.62 1.39
CA GLY A 292 37.09 -7.18 1.50
C GLY A 292 37.66 -6.56 0.24
N ALA A 293 36.83 -6.26 -0.78
CA ALA A 293 37.28 -5.60 -2.01
C ALA A 293 37.74 -4.15 -1.77
N CYS A 294 37.16 -3.49 -0.77
CA CYS A 294 37.54 -2.15 -0.31
C CYS A 294 37.58 -2.09 1.22
N ARG A 295 38.27 -1.09 1.73
CA ARG A 295 38.28 -0.68 3.15
C ARG A 295 37.68 0.72 3.28
N ALA A 296 37.07 1.05 4.38
CA ALA A 296 36.52 2.39 4.66
C ALA A 296 37.57 3.50 4.58
N THR A 297 38.86 3.15 4.76
CA THR A 297 40.01 4.05 4.68
C THR A 297 40.62 4.18 3.28
N ASP A 298 40.17 3.43 2.30
CA ASP A 298 40.66 3.51 0.93
C ASP A 298 40.36 4.86 0.29
N TYR A 299 41.25 5.27 -0.64
CA TYR A 299 41.14 6.53 -1.36
C TYR A 299 40.72 6.29 -2.81
N PHE A 300 39.94 7.25 -3.34
CA PHE A 300 39.45 7.26 -4.70
C PHE A 300 39.59 8.66 -5.28
N THR A 301 39.70 8.78 -6.61
CA THR A 301 39.87 10.06 -7.27
C THR A 301 38.65 10.43 -8.11
N CYS A 302 38.14 11.65 -7.93
CA CYS A 302 37.07 12.23 -8.72
C CYS A 302 37.53 13.50 -9.42
N ALA A 303 37.69 13.41 -10.74
CA ALA A 303 37.97 14.57 -11.62
C ALA A 303 36.68 15.16 -12.24
N GLY A 304 35.51 14.96 -11.59
CA GLY A 304 34.19 15.37 -12.10
C GLY A 304 33.60 14.43 -13.17
N LYS A 305 34.42 13.56 -13.71
CA LYS A 305 34.06 12.55 -14.73
C LYS A 305 35.01 11.36 -14.68
N ILE A 306 34.55 10.23 -15.20
CA ILE A 306 35.35 9.02 -15.43
C ILE A 306 34.90 8.36 -16.73
N SER A 307 35.83 7.76 -17.46
CA SER A 307 35.53 7.00 -18.68
C SER A 307 35.73 5.51 -18.43
N VAL A 308 34.76 4.69 -18.81
CA VAL A 308 34.79 3.24 -18.71
C VAL A 308 34.44 2.66 -20.08
N ALA A 309 35.35 1.91 -20.68
CA ALA A 309 35.17 1.29 -21.99
C ALA A 309 34.61 2.26 -23.05
N GLY A 310 35.11 3.49 -23.09
CA GLY A 310 34.66 4.52 -24.03
C GLY A 310 33.42 5.33 -23.60
N THR A 311 32.67 4.89 -22.60
CA THR A 311 31.52 5.61 -22.07
C THR A 311 31.94 6.57 -20.97
N ARG A 312 31.47 7.81 -21.06
CA ARG A 312 31.77 8.86 -20.07
C ARG A 312 30.66 8.99 -19.05
N PHE A 313 31.00 8.82 -17.79
CA PHE A 313 30.14 9.08 -16.65
C PHE A 313 30.54 10.40 -15.96
N ARG A 314 29.56 11.15 -15.47
CA ARG A 314 29.78 12.43 -14.77
C ARG A 314 29.40 12.30 -13.30
N CYS A 315 30.13 13.03 -12.46
CA CYS A 315 29.67 13.28 -11.10
C CYS A 315 28.45 14.20 -11.12
N ALA A 316 27.63 14.14 -10.05
CA ALA A 316 26.46 14.99 -9.93
C ALA A 316 26.85 16.48 -10.10
N ASN A 317 26.14 17.21 -10.95
CA ASN A 317 26.39 18.62 -11.25
C ASN A 317 27.82 18.94 -11.72
N GLY A 318 28.59 17.94 -12.17
CA GLY A 318 29.96 18.11 -12.60
C GLY A 318 30.96 18.42 -11.49
N HIS A 319 30.60 18.15 -10.23
CA HIS A 319 31.50 18.39 -9.07
C HIS A 319 32.83 17.60 -9.21
N ILE A 320 33.91 18.27 -8.87
CA ILE A 320 35.25 17.70 -8.76
C ILE A 320 35.58 17.58 -7.28
N HIS A 321 35.58 16.34 -6.75
CA HIS A 321 35.85 16.10 -5.34
C HIS A 321 37.34 15.89 -5.05
N GLY A 322 38.17 15.71 -6.09
CA GLY A 322 39.58 15.40 -5.93
C GLY A 322 39.82 13.98 -5.41
N THR A 323 40.83 13.82 -4.56
CA THR A 323 41.10 12.56 -3.87
C THR A 323 40.34 12.54 -2.56
N GLU A 324 39.48 11.57 -2.41
CA GLU A 324 38.60 11.45 -1.24
C GLU A 324 38.61 10.03 -0.69
N THR A 325 38.31 9.88 0.60
CA THR A 325 38.16 8.57 1.24
C THR A 325 36.86 7.91 0.78
N PHE A 326 36.77 6.59 0.95
CA PHE A 326 35.53 5.82 0.77
C PHE A 326 34.36 6.47 1.51
N ALA A 327 34.57 6.82 2.79
CA ALA A 327 33.57 7.47 3.62
C ALA A 327 33.11 8.81 3.05
N ARG A 328 34.03 9.64 2.58
CA ARG A 328 33.69 10.93 1.97
C ARG A 328 32.95 10.74 0.66
N GLY A 329 33.37 9.79 -0.19
CA GLY A 329 32.72 9.48 -1.45
C GLY A 329 31.23 9.07 -1.28
N LEU A 330 30.92 8.32 -0.20
CA LEU A 330 29.53 8.01 0.15
C LEU A 330 28.78 9.26 0.65
N ALA A 331 29.42 10.05 1.54
CA ALA A 331 28.81 11.24 2.14
C ALA A 331 28.40 12.30 1.09
N VAL A 332 29.28 12.55 0.12
CA VAL A 332 29.03 13.51 -0.98
C VAL A 332 28.37 12.87 -2.20
N SER A 333 28.08 11.59 -2.15
CA SER A 333 27.42 10.81 -3.22
C SER A 333 28.19 10.85 -4.55
N CYS A 334 29.51 10.68 -4.51
CA CYS A 334 30.40 10.76 -5.67
C CYS A 334 30.21 9.56 -6.63
N ASN A 335 29.78 9.80 -7.86
CA ASN A 335 29.63 8.74 -8.87
C ASN A 335 30.97 8.14 -9.30
N PRO A 336 32.01 8.94 -9.67
CA PRO A 336 33.33 8.38 -10.01
C PRO A 336 33.95 7.50 -8.92
N CYS A 337 33.75 7.86 -7.64
CA CYS A 337 34.18 7.03 -6.53
C CYS A 337 33.48 5.65 -6.55
N PHE A 338 32.16 5.64 -6.69
CA PHE A 338 31.40 4.38 -6.69
C PHE A 338 31.61 3.52 -7.93
N ILE A 339 31.89 4.10 -9.07
CA ILE A 339 32.34 3.36 -10.26
C ILE A 339 33.64 2.63 -10.01
N GLN A 340 34.60 3.27 -9.35
CA GLN A 340 35.88 2.63 -8.98
C GLN A 340 35.68 1.55 -7.89
N ILE A 341 34.81 1.76 -6.93
CA ILE A 341 34.43 0.76 -5.91
C ILE A 341 33.81 -0.46 -6.58
N GLY A 342 32.84 -0.26 -7.48
CA GLY A 342 32.21 -1.34 -8.24
C GLY A 342 33.19 -2.12 -9.11
N ALA A 343 34.14 -1.44 -9.74
CA ALA A 343 35.20 -2.08 -10.51
C ALA A 343 36.11 -2.97 -9.63
N ARG A 344 36.44 -2.54 -8.40
CA ARG A 344 37.19 -3.36 -7.44
C ARG A 344 36.38 -4.55 -6.92
N LEU A 345 35.05 -4.36 -6.71
CA LEU A 345 34.14 -5.43 -6.30
C LEU A 345 34.06 -6.52 -7.36
N GLY A 346 33.98 -6.12 -8.63
CA GLY A 346 33.81 -7.01 -9.78
C GLY A 346 32.35 -7.45 -9.98
N LYS A 347 32.03 -7.80 -11.23
CA LYS A 347 30.65 -8.08 -11.66
C LYS A 347 30.04 -9.33 -11.01
N GLU A 348 30.84 -10.36 -10.77
CA GLU A 348 30.39 -11.60 -10.14
C GLU A 348 29.90 -11.33 -8.72
N ARG A 349 30.73 -10.73 -7.86
CA ARG A 349 30.36 -10.38 -6.49
C ARG A 349 29.24 -9.35 -6.46
N PHE A 350 29.27 -8.35 -7.35
CA PHE A 350 28.18 -7.38 -7.46
C PHE A 350 26.83 -8.08 -7.69
N CYS A 351 26.76 -9.02 -8.64
CA CYS A 351 25.54 -9.76 -8.93
C CYS A 351 25.12 -10.71 -7.81
N ASP A 352 26.08 -11.31 -7.09
CA ASP A 352 25.80 -12.17 -5.95
C ASP A 352 25.18 -11.36 -4.79
N TYR A 353 25.79 -10.25 -4.41
CA TYR A 353 25.22 -9.36 -3.36
C TYR A 353 23.87 -8.75 -3.77
N PHE A 354 23.71 -8.40 -5.07
CA PHE A 354 22.42 -7.93 -5.58
C PHE A 354 21.32 -8.99 -5.35
N ALA A 355 21.64 -10.27 -5.58
CA ALA A 355 20.71 -11.36 -5.30
C ALA A 355 20.50 -11.57 -3.79
N ASP A 356 21.59 -11.59 -3.01
CA ASP A 356 21.55 -11.85 -1.58
C ASP A 356 20.75 -10.79 -0.81
N PHE A 357 20.82 -9.53 -1.22
CA PHE A 357 19.96 -8.44 -0.70
C PHE A 357 18.50 -8.54 -1.13
N GLY A 358 18.08 -9.62 -1.82
CA GLY A 358 16.70 -9.88 -2.20
C GLY A 358 16.21 -9.05 -3.40
N LEU A 359 17.13 -8.40 -4.14
CA LEU A 359 16.77 -7.47 -5.21
C LEU A 359 16.38 -8.15 -6.54
N ARG A 360 16.50 -9.47 -6.62
CA ARG A 360 16.06 -10.28 -7.78
C ARG A 360 14.67 -10.90 -7.61
N GLU A 361 14.18 -10.98 -6.40
CA GLU A 361 12.97 -11.72 -6.03
C GLU A 361 11.93 -10.82 -5.37
N ALA A 362 10.68 -11.25 -5.35
CA ALA A 362 9.65 -10.62 -4.55
C ALA A 362 10.03 -10.65 -3.06
N THR A 363 9.66 -9.61 -2.31
CA THR A 363 9.96 -9.54 -0.87
C THR A 363 9.18 -10.58 -0.08
N GLY A 364 8.01 -10.99 -0.59
CA GLY A 364 7.09 -11.91 0.06
C GLY A 364 6.15 -11.21 1.04
N ILE A 365 5.96 -9.90 0.89
CA ILE A 365 4.98 -9.16 1.67
C ILE A 365 3.57 -9.75 1.47
N ASP A 366 2.78 -9.75 2.52
CA ASP A 366 1.41 -10.28 2.55
C ASP A 366 0.36 -9.30 1.98
N LEU A 367 0.72 -8.63 0.89
CA LEU A 367 -0.16 -7.79 0.08
C LEU A 367 -0.22 -8.32 -1.36
N PRO A 368 -1.36 -8.18 -2.05
CA PRO A 368 -1.47 -8.57 -3.45
C PRO A 368 -0.82 -7.53 -4.37
N GLY A 369 -0.42 -7.98 -5.55
CA GLY A 369 0.09 -7.09 -6.60
C GLY A 369 1.57 -6.74 -6.49
N GLU A 370 2.33 -7.44 -5.63
CA GLU A 370 3.78 -7.30 -5.58
C GLU A 370 4.41 -7.73 -6.90
N ILE A 371 5.37 -6.93 -7.39
CA ILE A 371 6.16 -7.26 -8.58
C ILE A 371 7.01 -8.52 -8.33
N ARG A 372 6.97 -9.45 -9.25
CA ARG A 372 7.66 -10.74 -9.09
C ARG A 372 9.10 -10.73 -9.51
N ARG A 373 9.49 -9.81 -10.39
CA ARG A 373 10.83 -9.71 -10.95
C ARG A 373 11.26 -8.27 -11.09
N SER A 374 12.49 -8.01 -10.67
CA SER A 374 13.23 -6.78 -10.93
C SER A 374 13.86 -6.80 -12.33
N GLU A 375 14.27 -5.64 -12.82
CA GLU A 375 15.07 -5.51 -14.03
C GLU A 375 16.54 -5.40 -13.62
N TYR A 376 17.38 -6.36 -14.01
CA TYR A 376 18.77 -6.43 -13.59
C TYR A 376 19.65 -7.17 -14.62
N TYR A 377 20.96 -6.97 -14.50
CA TYR A 377 21.96 -7.70 -15.27
C TYR A 377 22.44 -8.92 -14.49
N THR A 378 22.59 -10.05 -15.20
CA THR A 378 23.33 -11.22 -14.72
C THR A 378 24.83 -11.05 -15.03
N ALA A 379 25.71 -11.75 -14.31
CA ALA A 379 27.16 -11.59 -14.49
C ALA A 379 27.66 -11.87 -15.91
N ASP A 380 27.02 -12.80 -16.61
CA ASP A 380 27.32 -13.12 -18.02
C ASP A 380 26.94 -12.00 -19.00
N LYS A 381 25.92 -11.18 -18.66
CA LYS A 381 25.43 -10.05 -19.48
C LYS A 381 26.00 -8.71 -19.06
N MET A 382 26.64 -8.63 -17.89
CA MET A 382 27.18 -7.41 -17.33
C MET A 382 28.57 -7.13 -17.89
N GLY A 383 28.71 -6.10 -18.72
CA GLY A 383 29.98 -5.55 -19.14
C GLY A 383 30.51 -4.47 -18.16
N PRO A 384 31.69 -3.88 -18.45
CA PRO A 384 32.25 -2.83 -17.61
C PRO A 384 31.37 -1.56 -17.50
N VAL A 385 30.65 -1.22 -18.56
CA VAL A 385 29.75 -0.04 -18.61
C VAL A 385 28.52 -0.28 -17.74
N GLU A 386 27.92 -1.46 -17.83
CA GLU A 386 26.76 -1.86 -17.02
C GLU A 386 27.14 -1.92 -15.54
N LEU A 387 28.29 -2.51 -15.20
CA LEU A 387 28.78 -2.54 -13.82
C LEU A 387 29.01 -1.12 -13.28
N ALA A 388 29.60 -0.24 -14.06
CA ALA A 388 29.82 1.15 -13.68
C ALA A 388 28.49 1.87 -13.37
N SER A 389 27.51 1.72 -14.26
CA SER A 389 26.18 2.31 -14.12
C SER A 389 25.41 1.74 -12.91
N CYS A 390 25.39 0.42 -12.78
CA CYS A 390 24.71 -0.27 -11.67
C CYS A 390 25.33 0.07 -10.31
N SER A 391 26.66 0.32 -10.25
CA SER A 391 27.37 0.62 -8.99
C SER A 391 26.86 1.87 -8.27
N PHE A 392 26.23 2.80 -8.99
CA PHE A 392 25.61 3.98 -8.38
C PHE A 392 24.08 4.01 -8.55
N GLY A 393 23.47 2.86 -8.89
CA GLY A 393 22.02 2.64 -8.83
C GLY A 393 21.24 2.99 -10.09
N GLN A 394 21.89 3.03 -11.26
CA GLN A 394 21.24 3.13 -12.56
C GLN A 394 21.30 1.81 -13.32
N SER A 395 20.53 1.68 -14.39
CA SER A 395 20.47 0.50 -15.29
C SER A 395 19.92 -0.78 -14.63
N SER A 396 19.53 -0.75 -13.38
CA SER A 396 18.76 -1.79 -12.70
C SER A 396 17.53 -1.16 -12.05
N LYS A 397 16.39 -1.85 -12.11
CA LYS A 397 15.14 -1.37 -11.51
C LYS A 397 14.66 -2.37 -10.46
N VAL A 398 14.28 -1.85 -9.31
CA VAL A 398 13.77 -2.59 -8.15
C VAL A 398 12.51 -1.91 -7.63
N SER A 399 11.71 -2.61 -6.81
CA SER A 399 10.59 -1.94 -6.13
C SER A 399 11.08 -1.08 -4.96
N TYR A 400 10.24 -0.13 -4.57
CA TYR A 400 10.53 0.71 -3.40
C TYR A 400 10.68 -0.12 -2.12
N LEU A 401 9.82 -1.13 -1.94
CA LEU A 401 9.88 -2.03 -0.80
C LEU A 401 11.15 -2.90 -0.81
N GLN A 402 11.55 -3.47 -1.96
CA GLN A 402 12.81 -4.20 -2.08
C GLN A 402 13.98 -3.34 -1.64
N MET A 403 14.02 -2.07 -2.08
CA MET A 403 15.12 -1.17 -1.73
C MET A 403 15.16 -0.89 -0.22
N LEU A 404 14.03 -0.60 0.41
CA LEU A 404 13.98 -0.36 1.86
C LEU A 404 14.34 -1.61 2.65
N THR A 405 13.84 -2.77 2.25
CA THR A 405 14.16 -4.06 2.90
C THR A 405 15.67 -4.35 2.84
N ALA A 406 16.29 -4.07 1.70
CA ALA A 406 17.75 -4.20 1.55
C ALA A 406 18.50 -3.20 2.45
N VAL A 407 18.05 -1.95 2.55
CA VAL A 407 18.66 -0.96 3.46
C VAL A 407 18.51 -1.37 4.93
N CYS A 408 17.37 -1.96 5.32
CA CYS A 408 17.20 -2.51 6.66
C CYS A 408 18.27 -3.58 6.97
N ALA A 409 18.57 -4.46 6.01
CA ALA A 409 19.63 -5.45 6.17
C ALA A 409 21.03 -4.81 6.32
N VAL A 410 21.27 -3.67 5.67
CA VAL A 410 22.54 -2.92 5.83
C VAL A 410 22.76 -2.50 7.29
N VAL A 411 21.71 -2.15 8.03
CA VAL A 411 21.83 -1.50 9.35
C VAL A 411 21.45 -2.37 10.55
N ASN A 412 20.80 -3.52 10.34
CA ASN A 412 20.29 -4.39 11.41
C ASN A 412 21.21 -5.54 11.79
N GLY A 413 22.50 -5.50 11.42
CA GLY A 413 23.43 -6.59 11.61
C GLY A 413 23.55 -7.53 10.41
N GLY A 414 22.95 -7.21 9.29
CA GLY A 414 23.08 -7.92 8.02
C GLY A 414 21.99 -8.94 7.72
N GLU A 415 20.88 -8.90 8.42
CA GLU A 415 19.78 -9.84 8.24
C GLU A 415 18.71 -9.30 7.28
N LEU A 416 18.49 -10.00 6.18
CA LEU A 416 17.39 -9.71 5.26
C LEU A 416 16.09 -10.26 5.82
N MET A 417 15.20 -9.36 6.25
CA MET A 417 13.90 -9.71 6.81
C MET A 417 12.84 -9.82 5.72
N GLN A 418 11.87 -10.70 5.91
CA GLN A 418 10.66 -10.71 5.11
C GLN A 418 9.68 -9.64 5.63
N PRO A 419 9.28 -8.64 4.82
CA PRO A 419 8.31 -7.65 5.25
C PRO A 419 6.92 -8.24 5.40
N TYR A 420 6.13 -7.73 6.35
CA TYR A 420 4.75 -8.16 6.58
C TYR A 420 3.90 -7.02 7.14
N VAL A 421 2.58 -7.12 6.92
CA VAL A 421 1.58 -6.10 7.29
C VAL A 421 0.59 -6.62 8.32
N VAL A 422 0.24 -7.92 8.30
CA VAL A 422 -0.67 -8.52 9.27
C VAL A 422 0.13 -9.15 10.40
N ALA A 423 -0.09 -8.67 11.62
CA ALA A 423 0.56 -9.20 12.82
C ALA A 423 -0.20 -10.40 13.39
N LYS A 424 -1.55 -10.37 13.35
CA LYS A 424 -2.36 -11.38 14.04
C LYS A 424 -3.71 -11.57 13.36
N ILE A 425 -4.19 -12.83 13.37
CA ILE A 425 -5.54 -13.21 12.94
C ILE A 425 -6.25 -13.80 14.16
N THR A 426 -7.43 -13.26 14.48
CA THR A 426 -8.22 -13.63 15.65
C THR A 426 -9.61 -14.08 15.23
N ALA A 427 -10.09 -15.19 15.77
CA ALA A 427 -11.46 -15.66 15.58
C ALA A 427 -12.48 -14.73 16.25
N PRO A 428 -13.77 -14.80 15.88
CA PRO A 428 -14.81 -13.96 16.48
C PRO A 428 -14.97 -14.12 18.01
N ASP A 429 -14.57 -15.28 18.55
CA ASP A 429 -14.59 -15.55 20.01
C ASP A 429 -13.34 -15.03 20.75
N GLY A 430 -12.44 -14.34 20.06
CA GLY A 430 -11.18 -13.83 20.60
C GLY A 430 -10.00 -14.80 20.58
N THR A 431 -10.20 -16.03 20.10
CA THR A 431 -9.11 -17.01 19.97
C THR A 431 -8.11 -16.58 18.90
N ILE A 432 -6.82 -16.55 19.22
CA ILE A 432 -5.77 -16.27 18.25
C ILE A 432 -5.60 -17.48 17.33
N ILE A 433 -5.89 -17.30 16.04
CA ILE A 433 -5.73 -18.32 15.00
C ILE A 433 -4.29 -18.38 14.54
N LYS A 434 -3.71 -17.19 14.31
CA LYS A 434 -2.33 -17.06 13.83
C LYS A 434 -1.72 -15.77 14.36
N GLU A 435 -0.49 -15.85 14.81
CA GLU A 435 0.37 -14.73 15.14
C GLU A 435 1.62 -14.83 14.27
N MET A 436 1.95 -13.76 13.54
CA MET A 436 3.09 -13.73 12.65
C MET A 436 4.35 -13.39 13.44
N ALA A 437 5.36 -14.23 13.29
CA ALA A 437 6.68 -13.98 13.83
C ALA A 437 7.58 -13.35 12.76
N PRO A 438 8.54 -12.49 13.14
CA PRO A 438 9.57 -12.01 12.23
C PRO A 438 10.30 -13.18 11.55
N THR A 439 10.52 -13.06 10.25
CA THR A 439 11.18 -14.09 9.44
C THR A 439 12.47 -13.54 8.84
N VAL A 440 13.60 -14.10 9.23
CA VAL A 440 14.89 -13.85 8.61
C VAL A 440 15.00 -14.72 7.35
N LYS A 441 15.11 -14.09 6.18
CA LYS A 441 15.32 -14.83 4.93
C LYS A 441 16.75 -15.36 4.83
N ARG A 442 17.72 -14.52 5.14
CA ARG A 442 19.16 -14.86 5.17
C ARG A 442 19.99 -13.75 5.80
N ARG A 443 21.23 -14.05 6.15
CA ARG A 443 22.25 -13.05 6.47
C ARG A 443 23.00 -12.69 5.20
N VAL A 444 23.10 -11.39 4.89
CA VAL A 444 23.68 -10.88 3.65
C VAL A 444 25.08 -10.34 3.86
N ILE A 445 25.30 -9.63 4.96
CA ILE A 445 26.58 -9.05 5.36
C ILE A 445 26.86 -9.36 6.83
N SER A 446 28.11 -9.19 7.24
CA SER A 446 28.54 -9.36 8.63
C SER A 446 28.02 -8.23 9.53
N GLU A 447 27.93 -8.49 10.82
CA GLU A 447 27.62 -7.48 11.85
C GLU A 447 28.64 -6.34 11.85
N GLU A 448 29.91 -6.65 11.60
CA GLU A 448 31.00 -5.67 11.51
C GLU A 448 30.80 -4.73 10.32
N THR A 449 30.46 -5.27 9.15
CA THR A 449 30.13 -4.46 7.97
C THR A 449 28.91 -3.58 8.23
N SER A 450 27.86 -4.15 8.83
CA SER A 450 26.66 -3.40 9.20
C SER A 450 26.99 -2.24 10.16
N ALA A 451 27.77 -2.48 11.21
CA ALA A 451 28.21 -1.44 12.14
C ALA A 451 29.04 -0.33 11.45
N THR A 452 29.89 -0.71 10.50
CA THR A 452 30.65 0.25 9.70
C THR A 452 29.73 1.08 8.82
N MET A 453 28.76 0.45 8.15
CA MET A 453 27.79 1.15 7.30
C MET A 453 26.93 2.14 8.08
N ARG A 454 26.51 1.82 9.31
CA ARG A 454 25.78 2.78 10.16
C ARG A 454 26.58 4.06 10.38
N ARG A 455 27.88 3.97 10.73
CA ARG A 455 28.75 5.14 10.88
C ARG A 455 28.91 5.94 9.59
N LEU A 456 29.02 5.25 8.45
CA LEU A 456 29.12 5.90 7.14
C LEU A 456 27.82 6.63 6.75
N MET A 457 26.68 6.03 7.04
CA MET A 457 25.36 6.63 6.79
C MET A 457 25.10 7.85 7.66
N GLU A 458 25.59 7.88 8.90
CA GLU A 458 25.55 9.07 9.74
C GLU A 458 26.36 10.21 9.12
N GLY A 459 27.52 9.92 8.55
CA GLY A 459 28.35 10.90 7.83
C GLY A 459 27.65 11.56 6.65
N VAL A 460 26.70 10.88 6.00
CA VAL A 460 25.87 11.48 4.93
C VAL A 460 24.98 12.59 5.48
N VAL A 461 24.41 12.40 6.66
CA VAL A 461 23.49 13.36 7.30
C VAL A 461 24.26 14.49 7.98
N THR A 462 25.35 14.19 8.67
CA THR A 462 26.12 15.22 9.40
C THR A 462 26.98 16.10 8.51
N GLY A 463 27.58 15.55 7.45
CA GLY A 463 28.56 16.25 6.63
C GLY A 463 28.35 16.13 5.11
N GLY A 464 27.31 15.45 4.65
CA GLY A 464 27.09 15.11 3.26
C GLY A 464 25.83 15.73 2.63
N THR A 465 25.25 14.98 1.71
CA THR A 465 24.07 15.37 0.92
C THR A 465 22.73 15.19 1.67
N GLY A 466 22.75 14.69 2.87
CA GLY A 466 21.57 14.36 3.69
C GLY A 466 21.30 15.32 4.85
N LYS A 467 21.89 16.49 4.90
CA LYS A 467 21.77 17.45 6.02
C LYS A 467 20.33 17.82 6.37
N GLN A 468 19.44 17.85 5.39
CA GLN A 468 18.02 18.19 5.58
C GLN A 468 17.24 17.09 6.31
N ALA A 469 17.81 15.90 6.44
CA ALA A 469 17.24 14.79 7.23
C ALA A 469 17.74 14.79 8.67
N ALA A 470 18.61 15.73 9.08
CA ALA A 470 19.09 15.83 10.44
C ALA A 470 17.95 16.15 11.41
N LEU A 471 18.00 15.54 12.59
CA LEU A 471 17.01 15.69 13.63
C LEU A 471 17.70 16.00 14.95
N GLU A 472 17.31 17.10 15.58
CA GLU A 472 17.86 17.50 16.87
C GLU A 472 17.56 16.45 17.95
N GLY A 473 18.55 16.11 18.74
CA GLY A 473 18.46 15.09 19.79
C GLY A 473 18.52 13.65 19.31
N TYR A 474 18.70 13.40 18.00
CA TYR A 474 18.82 12.04 17.48
C TYR A 474 19.96 11.90 16.47
N ARG A 475 20.67 10.81 16.55
CA ARG A 475 21.67 10.46 15.54
C ARG A 475 21.00 9.71 14.41
N VAL A 476 20.93 10.36 13.25
CA VAL A 476 20.25 9.86 12.04
C VAL A 476 21.29 9.47 11.00
N GLY A 477 21.15 8.30 10.43
CA GLY A 477 21.84 7.89 9.21
C GLY A 477 20.92 7.98 8.01
N GLY A 478 21.49 8.12 6.81
CA GLY A 478 20.64 8.17 5.62
C GLY A 478 21.41 8.19 4.31
N LYS A 479 20.65 8.28 3.22
CA LYS A 479 21.19 8.44 1.85
C LYS A 479 20.17 9.09 0.94
N SER A 480 20.60 10.13 0.25
CA SER A 480 19.84 10.78 -0.82
C SER A 480 19.98 10.03 -2.15
N GLY A 481 18.92 10.05 -2.94
CA GLY A 481 18.90 9.58 -4.32
C GLY A 481 18.24 10.60 -5.25
N THR A 482 18.75 10.70 -6.45
CA THR A 482 18.15 11.46 -7.56
C THR A 482 18.40 10.62 -8.81
N SER A 483 17.40 9.87 -9.23
CA SER A 483 17.51 8.98 -10.38
C SER A 483 16.84 9.58 -11.61
N GLN A 484 17.37 9.26 -12.79
CA GLN A 484 16.73 9.58 -14.06
C GLN A 484 15.56 8.61 -14.28
N LYS A 485 14.51 9.12 -14.89
CA LYS A 485 13.38 8.32 -15.34
C LYS A 485 13.39 8.30 -16.87
N LEU A 486 14.03 7.29 -17.43
CA LEU A 486 14.29 7.21 -18.88
C LEU A 486 13.05 6.82 -19.70
N ASP A 487 12.04 6.25 -19.05
CA ASP A 487 10.76 5.81 -19.63
C ASP A 487 9.63 6.85 -19.49
N SER A 488 9.92 8.03 -18.95
CA SER A 488 8.97 9.14 -18.89
C SER A 488 8.86 9.86 -20.23
N ALA A 489 7.64 10.33 -20.55
CA ALA A 489 7.41 11.24 -21.66
C ALA A 489 8.06 12.62 -21.46
N ASN A 490 8.41 12.98 -20.22
CA ASN A 490 9.11 14.20 -19.87
C ASN A 490 10.63 14.00 -19.94
N GLU A 491 11.28 14.62 -20.92
CA GLU A 491 12.73 14.66 -20.95
C GLU A 491 13.27 15.32 -19.67
N GLY A 492 14.16 14.60 -18.98
CA GLY A 492 14.74 15.10 -17.74
C GLY A 492 13.96 14.76 -16.47
N ALA A 493 12.86 13.99 -16.55
CA ALA A 493 12.15 13.51 -15.39
C ALA A 493 13.07 12.79 -14.39
N ARG A 494 12.83 13.02 -13.10
CA ARG A 494 13.62 12.48 -11.98
C ARG A 494 12.71 11.86 -10.92
N ILE A 495 13.28 10.94 -10.16
CA ILE A 495 12.73 10.51 -8.88
C ILE A 495 13.63 11.05 -7.79
N ALA A 496 13.07 11.89 -6.92
CA ALA A 496 13.75 12.41 -5.74
C ALA A 496 13.49 11.48 -4.56
N SER A 497 14.52 10.85 -4.01
CA SER A 497 14.37 9.87 -2.94
C SER A 497 15.32 10.13 -1.77
N PHE A 498 14.89 9.72 -0.58
CA PHE A 498 15.72 9.70 0.61
C PHE A 498 15.36 8.49 1.48
N VAL A 499 16.38 7.82 2.01
CA VAL A 499 16.21 6.83 3.07
C VAL A 499 16.88 7.33 4.33
N SER A 500 16.16 7.26 5.45
CA SER A 500 16.66 7.59 6.78
C SER A 500 16.54 6.40 7.71
N VAL A 501 17.48 6.27 8.63
CA VAL A 501 17.48 5.24 9.67
C VAL A 501 17.80 5.91 11.00
N ALA A 502 17.04 5.62 12.02
CA ALA A 502 17.25 6.20 13.35
C ALA A 502 16.74 5.30 14.50
N PRO A 503 17.34 5.43 15.71
CA PRO A 503 18.65 6.03 15.97
C PRO A 503 19.77 5.18 15.35
N ILE A 504 20.86 5.79 14.90
CA ILE A 504 21.85 5.06 14.07
C ILE A 504 22.69 4.03 14.85
N ASP A 505 22.83 4.20 16.16
CA ASP A 505 23.58 3.26 17.01
C ASP A 505 22.85 1.93 17.21
N ASP A 506 21.54 2.00 17.45
CA ASP A 506 20.62 0.86 17.56
C ASP A 506 19.35 1.17 16.76
N PRO A 507 19.38 0.98 15.44
CA PRO A 507 18.30 1.38 14.57
C PRO A 507 16.98 0.71 14.94
N LYS A 508 15.91 1.51 15.06
CA LYS A 508 14.55 1.04 15.30
C LYS A 508 13.75 1.02 14.02
N ILE A 509 13.78 2.15 13.30
CA ILE A 509 12.99 2.31 12.08
C ILE A 509 13.84 2.85 10.93
N ALA A 510 13.44 2.44 9.74
CA ALA A 510 13.89 2.99 8.46
C ALA A 510 12.71 3.64 7.75
N VAL A 511 12.93 4.81 7.16
CA VAL A 511 11.93 5.58 6.40
C VAL A 511 12.46 5.79 4.99
N LEU A 512 11.71 5.37 3.99
CA LEU A 512 11.97 5.67 2.58
C LEU A 512 10.89 6.61 2.06
N ILE A 513 11.30 7.73 1.48
CA ILE A 513 10.44 8.68 0.78
C ILE A 513 10.92 8.83 -0.65
N CYS A 514 10.02 8.69 -1.60
CA CYS A 514 10.28 8.88 -3.02
C CYS A 514 9.20 9.79 -3.62
N LEU A 515 9.62 10.86 -4.27
CA LEU A 515 8.75 11.76 -5.02
C LEU A 515 9.02 11.54 -6.51
N ASP A 516 8.03 11.00 -7.22
CA ASP A 516 8.17 10.61 -8.62
C ASP A 516 7.75 11.76 -9.54
N GLU A 517 8.69 12.27 -10.29
CA GLU A 517 8.57 13.46 -11.16
C GLU A 517 8.14 14.73 -10.40
N PRO A 518 8.93 15.20 -9.43
CA PRO A 518 8.66 16.48 -8.80
C PRO A 518 8.96 17.63 -9.78
N HIS A 519 8.06 18.60 -9.82
CA HIS A 519 8.20 19.87 -10.56
C HIS A 519 8.46 21.00 -9.57
N SER A 520 9.69 21.09 -9.06
CA SER A 520 10.09 22.02 -8.02
C SER A 520 11.37 22.76 -8.40
N TRP A 521 11.83 23.68 -7.54
CA TRP A 521 13.06 24.45 -7.70
C TRP A 521 14.34 23.58 -7.80
N THR A 522 14.26 22.33 -7.37
CA THR A 522 15.31 21.31 -7.49
C THR A 522 14.67 19.93 -7.67
N THR A 523 15.47 18.94 -8.06
CA THR A 523 15.10 17.52 -8.09
C THR A 523 15.93 16.70 -7.10
N SER A 524 16.68 17.36 -6.22
CA SER A 524 17.53 16.68 -5.23
C SER A 524 16.70 15.94 -4.19
N GLY A 525 16.90 14.64 -4.08
CA GLY A 525 16.24 13.81 -3.06
C GLY A 525 16.56 14.26 -1.63
N GLY A 526 17.78 14.73 -1.38
CA GLY A 526 18.15 15.29 -0.07
C GLY A 526 17.34 16.54 0.28
N ALA A 527 17.10 17.41 -0.69
CA ALA A 527 16.37 18.66 -0.47
C ALA A 527 14.85 18.47 -0.40
N LEU A 528 14.27 17.55 -1.20
CA LEU A 528 12.82 17.36 -1.29
C LEU A 528 12.30 16.27 -0.36
N SER A 529 12.97 15.12 -0.32
CA SER A 529 12.51 13.94 0.44
C SER A 529 13.15 13.85 1.83
N GLY A 530 14.34 14.41 2.04
CA GLY A 530 15.00 14.44 3.35
C GLY A 530 14.17 15.09 4.45
N PRO A 531 13.60 16.29 4.26
CA PRO A 531 12.71 16.92 5.24
C PRO A 531 11.48 16.11 5.59
N VAL A 532 10.91 15.36 4.64
CA VAL A 532 9.77 14.46 4.87
C VAL A 532 10.16 13.32 5.80
N CYS A 533 11.33 12.70 5.57
CA CYS A 533 11.88 11.70 6.47
C CYS A 533 12.07 12.27 7.89
N ALA A 534 12.65 13.46 8.02
CA ALA A 534 12.88 14.12 9.31
C ALA A 534 11.56 14.39 10.04
N GLU A 535 10.52 14.80 9.34
CA GLU A 535 9.19 15.06 9.93
C GLU A 535 8.56 13.79 10.47
N VAL A 536 8.63 12.69 9.74
CA VAL A 536 8.13 11.39 10.19
C VAL A 536 8.92 10.88 11.40
N LEU A 537 10.26 10.93 11.35
CA LEU A 537 11.13 10.50 12.44
C LEU A 537 10.91 11.32 13.70
N ARG A 538 10.75 12.65 13.58
CA ARG A 538 10.54 13.55 14.73
C ARG A 538 9.32 13.16 15.56
N LYS A 539 8.27 12.67 14.93
CA LYS A 539 7.05 12.22 15.59
C LYS A 539 7.12 10.76 16.02
N ALA A 540 7.67 9.90 15.16
CA ALA A 540 7.66 8.45 15.38
C ALA A 540 8.64 8.01 16.47
N LEU A 541 9.85 8.59 16.56
CA LEU A 541 10.86 8.15 17.51
C LEU A 541 10.41 8.28 18.99
N PRO A 542 9.97 9.47 19.47
CA PRO A 542 9.48 9.57 20.84
C PRO A 542 8.22 8.72 21.08
N TYR A 543 7.35 8.59 20.09
CA TYR A 543 6.16 7.72 20.18
C TYR A 543 6.55 6.25 20.37
N LEU A 544 7.63 5.78 19.73
CA LEU A 544 8.18 4.43 19.88
C LEU A 544 9.06 4.28 21.13
N GLY A 545 9.10 5.29 22.01
CA GLY A 545 9.86 5.26 23.25
C GLY A 545 11.37 5.47 23.09
N VAL A 546 11.80 6.03 21.95
CA VAL A 546 13.20 6.42 21.73
C VAL A 546 13.42 7.82 22.27
N GLU A 547 14.13 7.91 23.41
CA GLU A 547 14.43 9.20 24.02
C GLU A 547 15.51 9.96 23.23
N PRO A 548 15.39 11.30 23.12
CA PRO A 548 16.44 12.11 22.52
C PRO A 548 17.70 12.08 23.40
N GLU A 549 18.86 12.10 22.77
CA GLU A 549 20.12 12.27 23.48
C GLU A 549 20.08 13.63 24.20
N SER A 550 20.29 13.62 25.53
CA SER A 550 20.43 14.86 26.30
C SER A 550 21.62 15.62 25.74
N GLY A 551 21.37 16.82 25.24
CA GLY A 551 22.42 17.68 24.68
C GLY A 551 23.57 17.82 25.65
N GLY A 552 24.75 17.36 25.21
CA GLY A 552 25.99 17.59 25.89
C GLY A 552 26.49 19.03 25.68
#